data_4638b64312b276e01220f8b464a09059
#
_entry.id   4638b64312b276e01220f8b464a09059
#
_cell.length_a   1.000
_cell.length_b   1.000
_cell.length_c   1.000
_cell.angle_alpha   90.00
_cell.angle_beta   90.00
_cell.angle_gamma   90.00
#
_symmetry.space_group_name_H-M   'P 1'
#
loop_
_entity.id
_entity.type
_entity.pdbx_description
1 polymer ?
#
loop_
_entity_poly.entity_id
_entity_poly.type
_entity_poly.pdbx_seq_one_letter_code
_entity_poly.pdbx_strand_id
1 'polypeptide(L)'
;LAPAIPPVKKKLGVKVENQKGVPFTVAAYTKALDNSPLARSSRPAGIVMSGQYNGKIDSPRLCNKALSRQDIETMKLGSQPGMSERRHCGPTGELAEAIVGSWDFSDGINTIIGRDHGPYVFDIQLVNCPTRAMTGHNFTGHNFDWKHAPKEYVAIHFHDDDVDDARWEVDFEWDVPANQRSMSYAAKLTTKEGDEDYIPFWVVPELGKATAKIAVMIPTISYMAYANEHLANNAGGAELLVYRVPIMQDQNMFLSEHREYGGSVYDTHTDGSGLCLSSRLRPIL
;
A
#
# COMPACT_ATOMS: atom_id res chain seq x y z
N LEU A 1 -2.07 13.10 28.52
CA LEU A 1 -2.95 11.92 28.52
C LEU A 1 -4.25 12.32 27.81
N ALA A 2 -4.49 11.81 26.61
CA ALA A 2 -5.77 11.99 25.95
C ALA A 2 -6.89 11.36 26.81
N PRO A 3 -8.06 12.00 26.94
CA PRO A 3 -9.14 11.43 27.70
C PRO A 3 -9.54 10.08 27.10
N ALA A 4 -9.68 9.07 27.97
CA ALA A 4 -10.11 7.75 27.52
C ALA A 4 -11.51 7.86 26.90
N ILE A 5 -11.62 7.56 25.61
CA ILE A 5 -12.91 7.51 24.93
C ILE A 5 -13.72 6.38 25.57
N PRO A 6 -14.92 6.65 26.09
CA PRO A 6 -15.72 5.60 26.71
C PRO A 6 -16.07 4.53 25.67
N PRO A 7 -16.12 3.25 26.05
CA PRO A 7 -16.46 2.18 25.13
C PRO A 7 -17.89 2.37 24.59
N VAL A 8 -18.01 2.42 23.26
CA VAL A 8 -19.32 2.51 22.61
C VAL A 8 -19.84 1.09 22.41
N LYS A 9 -20.97 0.76 23.05
CA LYS A 9 -21.71 -0.48 22.80
C LYS A 9 -22.81 -0.20 21.80
N LYS A 10 -22.75 -0.82 20.62
CA LYS A 10 -23.80 -0.76 19.61
C LYS A 10 -24.41 -2.14 19.43
N LYS A 11 -25.73 -2.22 19.59
CA LYS A 11 -26.47 -3.44 19.26
C LYS A 11 -26.65 -3.48 17.74
N LEU A 12 -26.11 -4.48 17.10
CA LEU A 12 -26.33 -4.69 15.66
C LEU A 12 -27.74 -5.22 15.44
N GLY A 13 -28.46 -4.60 14.51
CA GLY A 13 -29.84 -5.03 14.13
C GLY A 13 -29.81 -6.24 13.17
N VAL A 14 -28.65 -6.71 12.78
CA VAL A 14 -28.49 -7.85 11.87
C VAL A 14 -27.60 -8.90 12.51
N LYS A 15 -27.87 -10.16 12.20
CA LYS A 15 -27.01 -11.28 12.58
C LYS A 15 -25.78 -11.27 11.67
N VAL A 16 -24.61 -11.29 12.27
CA VAL A 16 -23.36 -11.49 11.49
C VAL A 16 -23.27 -12.96 11.13
N GLU A 17 -23.33 -13.27 9.86
CA GLU A 17 -23.19 -14.63 9.34
C GLU A 17 -21.76 -14.86 8.81
N ASN A 18 -21.23 -16.07 9.06
CA ASN A 18 -19.95 -16.47 8.50
C ASN A 18 -20.08 -16.68 6.99
N GLN A 19 -19.31 -15.93 6.22
CA GLN A 19 -19.22 -16.11 4.78
C GLN A 19 -18.10 -17.12 4.48
N LYS A 20 -18.47 -18.29 4.00
CA LYS A 20 -17.50 -19.32 3.59
C LYS A 20 -16.77 -18.88 2.30
N GLY A 21 -15.46 -19.12 2.26
CA GLY A 21 -14.65 -18.83 1.06
C GLY A 21 -14.26 -17.36 0.88
N VAL A 22 -14.57 -16.49 1.85
CA VAL A 22 -14.15 -15.08 1.83
C VAL A 22 -12.97 -14.92 2.79
N PRO A 23 -11.85 -14.28 2.39
CA PRO A 23 -10.71 -14.06 3.26
C PRO A 23 -11.06 -13.10 4.39
N PHE A 24 -10.44 -13.30 5.56
CA PHE A 24 -10.42 -12.29 6.62
C PHE A 24 -9.55 -11.11 6.18
N THR A 25 -10.08 -9.90 6.28
CA THR A 25 -9.38 -8.68 5.90
C THR A 25 -9.28 -7.70 7.04
N VAL A 26 -8.21 -6.93 7.06
CA VAL A 26 -7.96 -5.81 7.98
C VAL A 26 -7.76 -4.56 7.13
N ALA A 27 -8.31 -3.44 7.52
CA ALA A 27 -8.27 -2.15 6.82
C ALA A 27 -9.04 -2.08 5.49
N ALA A 28 -9.80 -3.10 5.15
CA ALA A 28 -10.68 -3.13 3.98
C ALA A 28 -11.80 -4.16 4.18
N TYR A 29 -12.77 -4.18 3.29
CA TYR A 29 -13.73 -5.29 3.20
C TYR A 29 -13.69 -5.91 1.80
N THR A 30 -14.11 -7.16 1.70
CA THR A 30 -14.22 -7.85 0.43
C THR A 30 -15.58 -7.59 -0.22
N LYS A 31 -15.57 -7.39 -1.53
CA LYS A 31 -16.77 -7.21 -2.35
C LYS A 31 -16.73 -8.24 -3.48
N ALA A 32 -17.88 -8.75 -3.89
CA ALA A 32 -17.94 -9.57 -5.09
C ALA A 32 -17.48 -8.74 -6.30
N LEU A 33 -16.79 -9.38 -7.24
CA LEU A 33 -16.36 -8.74 -8.48
C LEU A 33 -17.58 -8.15 -9.20
N ASP A 34 -17.54 -6.85 -9.39
CA ASP A 34 -18.24 -6.25 -10.50
C ASP A 34 -17.32 -6.29 -11.72
N ASN A 35 -17.86 -6.10 -12.93
CA ASN A 35 -17.10 -6.17 -14.18
C ASN A 35 -16.24 -4.91 -14.44
N SER A 36 -15.93 -4.11 -13.42
CA SER A 36 -15.12 -2.92 -13.59
C SER A 36 -13.65 -3.28 -13.86
N PRO A 37 -12.91 -2.53 -14.66
CA PRO A 37 -11.50 -2.78 -14.92
C PRO A 37 -10.64 -2.81 -13.63
N LEU A 38 -11.01 -2.01 -12.64
CA LEU A 38 -10.34 -1.93 -11.33
C LEU A 38 -10.61 -3.16 -10.45
N ALA A 39 -11.72 -3.85 -10.68
CA ALA A 39 -12.05 -5.08 -10.00
C ALA A 39 -11.02 -6.20 -10.24
N ARG A 40 -10.19 -6.08 -11.28
CA ARG A 40 -9.15 -7.07 -11.62
C ARG A 40 -7.91 -6.99 -10.72
N SER A 41 -7.72 -5.90 -9.99
CA SER A 41 -6.55 -5.69 -9.12
C SER A 41 -6.57 -6.48 -7.82
N SER A 42 -7.63 -7.25 -7.54
CA SER A 42 -7.84 -7.91 -6.26
C SER A 42 -7.36 -9.34 -6.22
N ARG A 43 -6.94 -9.81 -5.05
CA ARG A 43 -6.58 -11.20 -4.78
C ARG A 43 -7.42 -11.74 -3.61
N PRO A 44 -7.80 -13.01 -3.63
CA PRO A 44 -7.76 -13.99 -4.73
C PRO A 44 -8.72 -13.61 -5.87
N ALA A 45 -8.53 -14.22 -7.04
CA ALA A 45 -9.37 -13.97 -8.21
C ALA A 45 -10.86 -14.07 -7.86
N GLY A 46 -11.65 -13.08 -8.29
CA GLY A 46 -13.08 -13.02 -8.01
C GLY A 46 -13.48 -12.22 -6.78
N ILE A 47 -12.52 -11.66 -6.01
CA ILE A 47 -12.78 -10.86 -4.83
C ILE A 47 -12.04 -9.53 -4.94
N VAL A 48 -12.78 -8.43 -4.79
CA VAL A 48 -12.24 -7.06 -4.77
C VAL A 48 -12.15 -6.58 -3.33
N MET A 49 -11.05 -5.93 -2.99
CA MET A 49 -10.95 -5.15 -1.77
C MET A 49 -11.60 -3.78 -2.01
N SER A 50 -12.40 -3.34 -1.09
CA SER A 50 -13.13 -2.08 -1.17
C SER A 50 -13.24 -1.44 0.20
N GLY A 51 -13.54 -0.13 0.22
CA GLY A 51 -13.69 0.60 1.48
C GLY A 51 -12.44 0.59 2.32
N GLN A 52 -11.31 0.83 1.68
CA GLN A 52 -10.00 0.88 2.34
C GLN A 52 -10.02 1.93 3.45
N TYR A 53 -9.36 1.60 4.53
CA TYR A 53 -9.24 2.46 5.69
C TYR A 53 -8.07 3.43 5.52
N ASN A 54 -8.31 4.70 5.70
CA ASN A 54 -7.26 5.72 5.79
C ASN A 54 -6.84 5.88 7.26
N GLY A 55 -5.65 5.47 7.59
CA GLY A 55 -5.11 5.61 8.93
C GLY A 55 -4.17 4.49 9.37
N LYS A 56 -3.66 4.63 10.59
CA LYS A 56 -2.70 3.68 11.17
C LYS A 56 -3.41 2.58 11.95
N ILE A 57 -2.96 1.36 11.73
CA ILE A 57 -3.33 0.19 12.54
C ILE A 57 -2.07 -0.39 13.17
N ASP A 58 -2.15 -0.65 14.46
CA ASP A 58 -1.05 -1.14 15.28
C ASP A 58 -1.49 -2.41 16.01
N SER A 59 -0.67 -3.45 15.90
CA SER A 59 -0.80 -4.71 16.66
C SER A 59 -2.22 -5.26 16.76
N PRO A 60 -2.94 -5.47 15.64
CA PRO A 60 -4.30 -5.97 15.69
C PRO A 60 -4.35 -7.39 16.25
N ARG A 61 -5.45 -7.70 16.97
CA ARG A 61 -5.69 -9.03 17.51
C ARG A 61 -7.11 -9.49 17.21
N LEU A 62 -7.24 -10.76 16.90
CA LEU A 62 -8.51 -11.43 16.68
C LEU A 62 -8.77 -12.38 17.85
N CYS A 63 -9.94 -12.26 18.46
CA CYS A 63 -10.35 -13.12 19.57
C CYS A 63 -11.66 -13.86 19.22
N ASN A 64 -11.80 -15.10 19.71
CA ASN A 64 -12.98 -15.95 19.48
C ASN A 64 -14.14 -15.68 20.44
N LYS A 65 -13.96 -14.78 21.39
CA LYS A 65 -15.00 -14.35 22.34
C LYS A 65 -14.95 -12.85 22.61
N ALA A 66 -16.06 -12.30 23.07
CA ALA A 66 -16.08 -10.93 23.57
C ALA A 66 -15.24 -10.82 24.85
N LEU A 67 -14.33 -9.86 24.86
CA LEU A 67 -13.44 -9.62 25.99
C LEU A 67 -14.06 -8.62 26.98
N SER A 68 -13.80 -8.80 28.26
CA SER A 68 -14.10 -7.80 29.29
C SER A 68 -13.11 -6.62 29.18
N ARG A 69 -13.48 -5.49 29.79
CA ARG A 69 -12.57 -4.34 29.90
C ARG A 69 -11.24 -4.71 30.58
N GLN A 70 -11.30 -5.54 31.61
CA GLN A 70 -10.13 -5.99 32.34
C GLN A 70 -9.22 -6.86 31.45
N ASP A 71 -9.80 -7.75 30.63
CA ASP A 71 -9.03 -8.54 29.65
C ASP A 71 -8.30 -7.65 28.65
N ILE A 72 -8.98 -6.62 28.13
CA ILE A 72 -8.37 -5.65 27.20
C ILE A 72 -7.23 -4.88 27.86
N GLU A 73 -7.41 -4.42 29.10
CA GLU A 73 -6.34 -3.73 29.84
C GLU A 73 -5.15 -4.66 30.11
N THR A 74 -5.39 -5.93 30.43
CA THR A 74 -4.34 -6.93 30.62
C THR A 74 -3.56 -7.17 29.34
N MET A 75 -4.24 -7.20 28.16
CA MET A 75 -3.57 -7.34 26.88
C MET A 75 -2.68 -6.14 26.54
N LYS A 76 -3.06 -4.92 26.92
CA LYS A 76 -2.22 -3.72 26.74
C LYS A 76 -0.94 -3.81 27.55
N LEU A 77 -1.01 -4.28 28.77
CA LEU A 77 0.15 -4.41 29.67
C LEU A 77 1.16 -5.46 29.20
N GLY A 78 0.71 -6.50 28.51
CA GLY A 78 1.58 -7.53 27.90
C GLY A 78 2.45 -7.04 26.75
N SER A 79 2.28 -5.80 26.31
CA SER A 79 3.06 -5.18 25.21
C SER A 79 4.27 -4.38 25.69
N GLN A 80 4.78 -4.62 26.90
CA GLN A 80 5.90 -3.86 27.48
C GLN A 80 7.22 -4.07 26.72
N PRO A 81 7.99 -3.00 26.46
CA PRO A 81 9.33 -3.10 25.86
C PRO A 81 10.27 -3.86 26.81
N GLY A 82 10.90 -4.90 26.33
CA GLY A 82 11.96 -5.63 27.06
C GLY A 82 11.75 -7.13 27.24
N MET A 83 10.70 -7.72 26.71
CA MET A 83 10.53 -9.18 26.73
C MET A 83 11.17 -9.84 25.51
N SER A 84 11.93 -10.90 25.78
CA SER A 84 12.81 -11.60 24.85
C SER A 84 12.14 -12.18 23.59
N GLU A 85 12.90 -12.19 22.56
CA GLU A 85 12.73 -12.26 21.12
C GLU A 85 12.01 -13.47 20.53
N ARG A 86 11.45 -14.43 21.25
CA ARG A 86 10.97 -15.65 20.58
C ARG A 86 9.65 -16.28 21.02
N ARG A 87 9.02 -15.80 22.05
CA ARG A 87 7.62 -16.10 22.35
C ARG A 87 7.08 -14.92 23.13
N HIS A 88 6.19 -14.19 22.56
CA HIS A 88 5.43 -13.20 23.29
C HIS A 88 4.85 -13.89 24.51
N CYS A 89 5.26 -13.45 25.71
CA CYS A 89 4.48 -13.70 26.89
C CYS A 89 3.18 -12.91 26.71
N GLY A 90 2.32 -13.42 25.84
CA GLY A 90 0.94 -13.01 25.75
C GLY A 90 0.25 -13.34 27.07
N PRO A 91 -1.01 -12.92 27.23
CA PRO A 91 -1.81 -13.30 28.35
C PRO A 91 -1.79 -14.83 28.51
N THR A 92 -1.77 -15.32 29.75
CA THR A 92 -1.83 -16.75 30.09
C THR A 92 -3.26 -17.16 30.42
N GLY A 93 -3.53 -18.47 30.38
CA GLY A 93 -4.83 -19.02 30.76
C GLY A 93 -5.93 -18.71 29.73
N GLU A 94 -7.14 -18.55 30.21
CA GLU A 94 -8.35 -18.37 29.37
C GLU A 94 -8.28 -17.21 28.37
N LEU A 95 -7.52 -16.19 28.68
CA LEU A 95 -7.33 -15.05 27.78
C LEU A 95 -6.41 -15.41 26.60
N ALA A 96 -5.37 -16.21 26.84
CA ALA A 96 -4.51 -16.72 25.78
C ALA A 96 -5.28 -17.64 24.82
N GLU A 97 -6.14 -18.49 25.35
CA GLU A 97 -7.02 -19.38 24.57
C GLU A 97 -8.06 -18.62 23.74
N ALA A 98 -8.38 -17.40 24.14
CA ALA A 98 -9.29 -16.56 23.38
C ALA A 98 -8.65 -15.92 22.14
N ILE A 99 -7.33 -15.82 22.07
CA ILE A 99 -6.61 -15.20 20.93
C ILE A 99 -6.55 -16.20 19.77
N VAL A 100 -7.08 -15.81 18.63
CA VAL A 100 -7.04 -16.57 17.37
C VAL A 100 -5.89 -16.10 16.49
N GLY A 101 -5.63 -14.80 16.43
CA GLY A 101 -4.51 -14.20 15.70
C GLY A 101 -4.00 -12.95 16.41
N SER A 102 -2.70 -12.71 16.33
CA SER A 102 -2.03 -11.55 16.93
C SER A 102 -0.87 -11.14 16.04
N TRP A 103 -1.03 -10.05 15.31
CA TRP A 103 -0.03 -9.62 14.33
C TRP A 103 0.87 -8.54 14.89
N ASP A 104 2.19 -8.79 14.84
CA ASP A 104 3.22 -7.81 15.21
C ASP A 104 3.83 -7.23 13.92
N PHE A 105 3.44 -6.02 13.58
CA PHE A 105 3.90 -5.37 12.36
C PHE A 105 5.33 -4.83 12.44
N SER A 106 5.99 -4.92 13.58
CA SER A 106 7.43 -4.68 13.71
C SER A 106 8.27 -5.85 13.20
N ASP A 107 7.65 -7.02 13.04
CA ASP A 107 8.33 -8.18 12.47
C ASP A 107 8.20 -8.18 10.94
N GLY A 108 9.34 -8.37 10.26
CA GLY A 108 9.40 -8.37 8.81
C GLY A 108 9.02 -7.04 8.15
N ILE A 109 9.36 -5.89 8.74
CA ILE A 109 9.04 -4.54 8.24
C ILE A 109 9.38 -4.35 6.75
N ASN A 110 10.44 -5.00 6.27
CA ASN A 110 10.91 -4.94 4.88
C ASN A 110 10.24 -5.97 3.95
N THR A 111 9.13 -6.56 4.36
CA THR A 111 8.39 -7.56 3.58
C THR A 111 6.93 -7.15 3.42
N ILE A 112 6.21 -7.84 2.55
CA ILE A 112 4.75 -7.71 2.38
C ILE A 112 3.97 -8.66 3.30
N ILE A 113 4.63 -9.27 4.30
CA ILE A 113 4.00 -10.23 5.21
C ILE A 113 3.82 -9.59 6.57
N GLY A 114 2.62 -9.67 7.13
CA GLY A 114 2.35 -9.42 8.54
C GLY A 114 2.38 -10.75 9.30
N ARG A 115 3.35 -10.88 10.21
CA ARG A 115 3.56 -12.12 10.95
C ARG A 115 2.54 -12.28 12.06
N ASP A 116 1.93 -13.45 12.13
CA ASP A 116 1.07 -13.84 13.24
C ASP A 116 1.90 -14.49 14.35
N HIS A 117 1.77 -13.98 15.53
CA HIS A 117 2.35 -14.52 16.77
C HIS A 117 1.30 -15.27 17.61
N GLY A 118 0.11 -15.46 17.07
CA GLY A 118 -0.95 -16.27 17.66
C GLY A 118 -0.70 -17.78 17.58
N PRO A 119 -1.61 -18.58 18.13
CA PRO A 119 -1.41 -20.03 18.23
C PRO A 119 -1.52 -20.78 16.89
N TYR A 120 -2.13 -20.18 15.87
CA TYR A 120 -2.44 -20.85 14.59
C TYR A 120 -1.56 -20.43 13.43
N VAL A 121 -0.68 -19.44 13.62
CA VAL A 121 0.26 -18.94 12.58
C VAL A 121 -0.48 -18.49 11.30
N PHE A 122 -1.46 -17.61 11.46
CA PHE A 122 -2.19 -17.00 10.36
C PHE A 122 -1.47 -15.75 9.84
N ASP A 123 -0.32 -15.93 9.20
CA ASP A 123 0.36 -14.81 8.53
C ASP A 123 -0.57 -14.15 7.52
N ILE A 124 -0.56 -12.81 7.46
CA ILE A 124 -1.35 -12.02 6.52
C ILE A 124 -0.47 -11.43 5.43
N GLN A 125 -1.03 -11.32 4.23
CA GLN A 125 -0.39 -10.62 3.12
C GLN A 125 -0.88 -9.18 3.07
N LEU A 126 0.07 -8.24 3.00
CA LEU A 126 -0.23 -6.84 2.74
C LEU A 126 -0.49 -6.65 1.25
N VAL A 127 -1.58 -5.97 0.93
CA VAL A 127 -2.01 -5.69 -0.44
C VAL A 127 -1.79 -4.22 -0.71
N ASN A 128 -1.36 -3.89 -1.94
CA ASN A 128 -1.08 -2.53 -2.41
C ASN A 128 0.06 -1.80 -1.68
N CYS A 129 0.94 -2.55 -1.01
CA CYS A 129 2.13 -1.99 -0.34
C CYS A 129 1.85 -0.82 0.61
N PRO A 130 0.95 -0.96 1.60
CA PRO A 130 0.70 0.10 2.56
C PRO A 130 2.00 0.47 3.30
N THR A 131 2.10 1.72 3.75
CA THR A 131 3.34 2.23 4.35
C THR A 131 3.65 1.57 5.68
N ARG A 132 4.75 0.83 5.74
CA ARG A 132 5.27 0.19 6.95
C ARG A 132 6.24 1.09 7.72
N ALA A 133 6.79 0.59 8.81
CA ALA A 133 7.71 1.32 9.68
C ALA A 133 7.11 2.64 10.22
N MET A 134 5.82 2.63 10.51
CA MET A 134 5.16 3.78 11.13
C MET A 134 5.21 3.69 12.64
N THR A 135 5.37 4.85 13.28
CA THR A 135 5.39 4.94 14.73
C THR A 135 4.12 4.39 15.36
N GLY A 136 4.28 3.49 16.31
CA GLY A 136 3.19 2.84 17.03
C GLY A 136 2.86 3.49 18.38
N HIS A 137 1.99 2.83 19.14
CA HIS A 137 1.54 3.27 20.47
C HIS A 137 2.66 3.42 21.50
N ASN A 138 3.78 2.74 21.30
CA ASN A 138 4.94 2.68 22.19
C ASN A 138 6.12 3.54 21.72
N PHE A 139 5.91 4.43 20.74
CA PHE A 139 6.94 5.33 20.24
C PHE A 139 7.38 6.30 21.36
N THR A 140 8.67 6.30 21.66
CA THR A 140 9.24 7.12 22.75
C THR A 140 9.70 8.50 22.29
N GLY A 141 9.89 8.71 20.99
CA GLY A 141 10.45 9.94 20.44
C GLY A 141 11.97 10.07 20.54
N HIS A 142 12.66 9.02 20.98
CA HIS A 142 14.12 9.02 21.12
C HIS A 142 14.85 8.44 19.91
N ASN A 143 14.22 7.52 19.18
CA ASN A 143 14.78 6.86 18.01
C ASN A 143 13.93 7.13 16.77
N PHE A 144 14.52 7.78 15.78
CA PHE A 144 13.87 8.11 14.51
C PHE A 144 14.25 7.16 13.36
N ASP A 145 14.91 6.05 13.68
CA ASP A 145 15.25 4.99 12.73
C ASP A 145 14.67 3.66 13.20
N TRP A 146 13.72 3.14 12.43
CA TRP A 146 13.08 1.85 12.73
C TRP A 146 14.06 0.68 12.79
N LYS A 147 15.22 0.75 12.10
CA LYS A 147 16.25 -0.30 12.13
C LYS A 147 16.89 -0.42 13.49
N HIS A 148 16.99 0.68 14.25
CA HIS A 148 17.54 0.70 15.59
C HIS A 148 16.51 0.44 16.69
N ALA A 149 15.24 0.75 16.42
CA ALA A 149 14.16 0.57 17.38
C ALA A 149 12.89 -0.01 16.73
N PRO A 150 12.96 -1.20 16.08
CA PRO A 150 11.83 -1.73 15.31
C PRO A 150 10.55 -1.87 16.14
N LYS A 151 10.66 -2.12 17.44
CA LYS A 151 9.50 -2.25 18.35
C LYS A 151 8.77 -0.94 18.63
N GLU A 152 9.32 0.19 18.25
CA GLU A 152 8.63 1.49 18.27
C GLU A 152 7.88 1.79 16.96
N TYR A 153 8.11 0.98 15.90
CA TYR A 153 7.57 1.14 14.56
C TYR A 153 6.65 -0.03 14.18
N VAL A 154 5.67 -0.26 15.04
CA VAL A 154 4.75 -1.41 14.99
C VAL A 154 3.48 -1.13 14.22
N ALA A 155 3.30 0.05 13.65
CA ALA A 155 2.11 0.40 12.90
C ALA A 155 2.31 0.31 11.38
N ILE A 156 1.22 0.06 10.69
CA ILE A 156 1.08 0.20 9.24
C ILE A 156 0.10 1.32 8.97
N HIS A 157 0.44 2.22 8.04
CA HIS A 157 -0.45 3.25 7.55
C HIS A 157 -1.08 2.79 6.23
N PHE A 158 -2.37 2.66 6.24
CA PHE A 158 -3.20 2.26 5.10
C PHE A 158 -3.83 3.48 4.46
N HIS A 159 -3.96 3.45 3.13
CA HIS A 159 -4.61 4.50 2.36
C HIS A 159 -5.53 3.87 1.30
N ASP A 160 -6.57 4.58 0.92
CA ASP A 160 -7.53 4.13 -0.08
C ASP A 160 -7.02 4.27 -1.53
N ASP A 161 -5.92 4.98 -1.69
CA ASP A 161 -5.20 5.20 -2.95
C ASP A 161 -3.82 4.48 -3.01
N ASP A 162 -3.53 3.57 -2.07
CA ASP A 162 -2.36 2.69 -2.15
C ASP A 162 -2.48 1.75 -3.36
N VAL A 163 -1.44 1.67 -4.19
CA VAL A 163 -1.37 0.76 -5.34
C VAL A 163 0.04 0.24 -5.57
N ASP A 164 0.20 -1.09 -5.66
CA ASP A 164 1.46 -1.76 -6.02
C ASP A 164 1.46 -2.26 -7.46
N ASP A 165 0.37 -2.86 -7.89
CA ASP A 165 0.22 -3.51 -9.19
C ASP A 165 -1.25 -3.45 -9.61
N ALA A 166 -1.54 -2.79 -10.72
CA ALA A 166 -2.89 -2.73 -11.28
C ALA A 166 -3.39 -4.08 -11.79
N ARG A 167 -2.49 -5.06 -11.95
CA ARG A 167 -2.79 -6.45 -12.36
C ARG A 167 -3.58 -6.55 -13.65
N TRP A 168 -3.29 -5.65 -14.56
CA TRP A 168 -3.83 -5.69 -15.90
C TRP A 168 -3.27 -6.91 -16.65
N GLU A 169 -4.11 -7.50 -17.46
CA GLU A 169 -3.67 -8.55 -18.38
C GLU A 169 -2.72 -7.96 -19.42
N VAL A 170 -1.81 -8.79 -19.92
CA VAL A 170 -0.87 -8.38 -20.98
C VAL A 170 -1.62 -8.29 -22.30
N ASP A 171 -1.65 -7.09 -22.89
CA ASP A 171 -2.30 -6.87 -24.18
C ASP A 171 -1.42 -7.29 -25.36
N PHE A 172 -0.10 -7.09 -25.25
CA PHE A 172 0.86 -7.52 -26.27
C PHE A 172 2.24 -7.76 -25.67
N GLU A 173 2.99 -8.62 -26.31
CA GLU A 173 4.38 -8.91 -25.99
C GLU A 173 5.25 -8.71 -27.23
N TRP A 174 6.47 -8.28 -27.01
CA TRP A 174 7.46 -8.11 -28.06
C TRP A 174 8.82 -8.67 -27.63
N ASP A 175 9.29 -9.67 -28.40
CA ASP A 175 10.62 -10.23 -28.21
C ASP A 175 11.67 -9.33 -28.88
N VAL A 176 12.63 -8.87 -28.10
CA VAL A 176 13.71 -8.01 -28.62
C VAL A 176 14.61 -8.82 -29.56
N PRO A 177 14.67 -8.48 -30.87
CA PRO A 177 15.55 -9.19 -31.80
C PRO A 177 17.01 -9.11 -31.38
N ALA A 178 17.78 -10.18 -31.60
CA ALA A 178 19.20 -10.25 -31.19
C ALA A 178 20.10 -9.17 -31.84
N ASN A 179 19.70 -8.65 -33.01
CA ASN A 179 20.40 -7.59 -33.71
C ASN A 179 19.85 -6.19 -33.46
N GLN A 180 18.90 -6.05 -32.51
CA GLN A 180 18.30 -4.75 -32.16
C GLN A 180 19.36 -3.84 -31.57
N ARG A 181 19.45 -2.61 -32.06
CA ARG A 181 20.38 -1.62 -31.53
C ARG A 181 19.96 -1.13 -30.17
N SER A 182 20.93 -0.88 -29.30
CA SER A 182 20.71 -0.20 -28.03
C SER A 182 20.37 1.28 -28.28
N MET A 183 19.13 1.65 -28.03
CA MET A 183 18.61 3.02 -28.12
C MET A 183 17.21 3.14 -27.51
N SER A 184 16.62 4.33 -27.53
CA SER A 184 15.24 4.57 -27.19
C SER A 184 14.31 4.17 -28.33
N TYR A 185 13.22 3.51 -28.00
CA TYR A 185 12.15 3.08 -28.88
C TYR A 185 10.80 3.51 -28.31
N ALA A 186 9.77 3.41 -29.10
CA ALA A 186 8.40 3.51 -28.63
C ALA A 186 7.51 2.51 -29.36
N ALA A 187 6.58 1.89 -28.65
CA ALA A 187 5.46 1.21 -29.26
C ALA A 187 4.42 2.27 -29.63
N LYS A 188 4.13 2.39 -30.91
CA LYS A 188 3.09 3.28 -31.40
C LYS A 188 1.74 2.57 -31.36
N LEU A 189 0.82 3.12 -30.62
CA LEU A 189 -0.57 2.71 -30.59
C LEU A 189 -1.36 3.58 -31.55
N THR A 190 -2.32 3.00 -32.26
CA THR A 190 -3.18 3.75 -33.18
C THR A 190 -4.61 3.22 -33.07
N THR A 191 -5.56 4.09 -32.84
CA THR A 191 -6.99 3.74 -32.85
C THR A 191 -7.51 3.62 -34.29
N LYS A 192 -8.69 3.06 -34.43
CA LYS A 192 -9.37 3.01 -35.75
C LYS A 192 -9.73 4.40 -36.28
N GLU A 193 -9.92 5.34 -35.37
CA GLU A 193 -10.24 6.73 -35.63
C GLU A 193 -9.01 7.54 -36.04
N GLY A 194 -7.82 6.98 -35.83
CA GLY A 194 -6.53 7.60 -36.18
C GLY A 194 -5.84 8.33 -35.07
N ASP A 195 -6.32 8.24 -33.82
CA ASP A 195 -5.62 8.76 -32.66
C ASP A 195 -4.35 7.94 -32.41
N GLU A 196 -3.31 8.60 -31.94
CA GLU A 196 -2.00 7.99 -31.73
C GLU A 196 -1.51 8.21 -30.30
N ASP A 197 -0.89 7.19 -29.76
CA ASP A 197 -0.16 7.24 -28.48
C ASP A 197 1.13 6.44 -28.57
N TYR A 198 2.08 6.71 -27.67
CA TYR A 198 3.41 6.14 -27.71
C TYR A 198 3.85 5.65 -26.35
N ILE A 199 4.16 4.35 -26.22
CA ILE A 199 4.73 3.76 -25.02
C ILE A 199 6.26 3.71 -25.16
N PRO A 200 7.03 4.62 -24.54
CA PRO A 200 8.49 4.64 -24.66
C PRO A 200 9.14 3.50 -23.87
N PHE A 201 10.20 2.94 -24.44
CA PHE A 201 11.05 1.96 -23.78
C PHE A 201 12.49 2.02 -24.29
N TRP A 202 13.41 1.36 -23.60
CA TRP A 202 14.82 1.37 -23.95
C TRP A 202 15.34 -0.04 -24.14
N VAL A 203 16.00 -0.28 -25.28
CA VAL A 203 16.79 -1.47 -25.49
C VAL A 203 18.21 -1.20 -25.00
N VAL A 204 18.66 -1.98 -24.02
CA VAL A 204 20.00 -1.89 -23.46
C VAL A 204 20.94 -2.90 -24.14
N PRO A 205 22.25 -2.64 -24.21
CA PRO A 205 23.20 -3.63 -24.71
C PRO A 205 23.23 -4.87 -23.79
N GLU A 206 23.65 -5.99 -24.34
CA GLU A 206 23.89 -7.20 -23.55
C GLU A 206 24.83 -6.90 -22.38
N LEU A 207 24.52 -7.43 -21.21
CA LEU A 207 25.29 -7.14 -20.00
C LEU A 207 26.76 -7.47 -20.17
N GLY A 208 27.60 -6.49 -19.85
CA GLY A 208 29.07 -6.61 -20.03
C GLY A 208 29.60 -6.32 -21.45
N LYS A 209 28.75 -6.00 -22.42
CA LYS A 209 29.16 -5.65 -23.78
C LYS A 209 28.90 -4.17 -24.05
N ALA A 210 29.97 -3.42 -24.33
CA ALA A 210 29.85 -2.05 -24.82
C ALA A 210 29.74 -2.07 -26.36
N THR A 211 28.66 -1.51 -26.90
CA THR A 211 28.38 -1.43 -28.33
C THR A 211 28.63 -0.02 -28.91
N ALA A 212 28.82 0.97 -28.04
CA ALA A 212 29.02 2.37 -28.42
C ALA A 212 30.12 3.01 -27.57
N LYS A 213 30.71 4.10 -28.09
CA LYS A 213 31.75 4.88 -27.40
C LYS A 213 31.17 5.80 -26.29
N ILE A 214 29.88 6.09 -26.36
CA ILE A 214 29.20 6.97 -25.44
C ILE A 214 28.04 6.17 -24.81
N ALA A 215 27.96 6.22 -23.49
CA ALA A 215 26.82 5.66 -22.73
C ALA A 215 25.88 6.79 -22.29
N VAL A 216 24.59 6.54 -22.39
CA VAL A 216 23.55 7.42 -21.84
C VAL A 216 22.92 6.70 -20.67
N MET A 217 22.91 7.34 -19.51
CA MET A 217 22.22 6.85 -18.32
C MET A 217 20.84 7.49 -18.26
N ILE A 218 19.81 6.67 -18.35
CA ILE A 218 18.41 7.12 -18.27
C ILE A 218 17.96 7.10 -16.81
N PRO A 219 17.48 8.22 -16.23
CA PRO A 219 17.09 8.30 -14.84
C PRO A 219 15.66 7.75 -14.62
N THR A 220 15.45 6.46 -14.90
CA THR A 220 14.12 5.81 -14.84
C THR A 220 13.47 5.86 -13.46
N ILE A 221 14.28 5.88 -12.38
CA ILE A 221 13.76 6.04 -11.02
C ILE A 221 13.15 7.42 -10.83
N SER A 222 13.77 8.47 -11.39
CA SER A 222 13.20 9.83 -11.34
C SER A 222 11.89 9.90 -12.13
N TYR A 223 11.82 9.25 -13.30
CA TYR A 223 10.57 9.19 -14.06
C TYR A 223 9.47 8.52 -13.26
N MET A 224 9.77 7.41 -12.58
CA MET A 224 8.81 6.75 -11.69
C MET A 224 8.40 7.62 -10.50
N ALA A 225 9.31 8.40 -9.96
CA ALA A 225 9.02 9.29 -8.83
C ALA A 225 8.03 10.40 -9.21
N TYR A 226 8.11 10.90 -10.45
CA TYR A 226 7.22 11.96 -10.95
C TYR A 226 5.98 11.44 -11.69
N ALA A 227 5.92 10.15 -12.01
CA ALA A 227 4.80 9.60 -12.76
C ALA A 227 3.45 9.88 -12.09
N ASN A 228 2.46 10.33 -12.86
CA ASN A 228 1.12 10.70 -12.41
C ASN A 228 1.10 11.82 -11.36
N GLU A 229 1.94 12.83 -11.50
CA GLU A 229 1.99 13.93 -10.55
C GLU A 229 0.73 14.81 -10.63
N HIS A 230 0.27 15.28 -9.48
CA HIS A 230 -0.94 16.08 -9.33
C HIS A 230 -0.65 17.55 -8.95
N LEU A 231 0.56 18.04 -9.21
CA LEU A 231 0.97 19.39 -8.82
C LEU A 231 0.04 20.49 -9.38
N ALA A 232 -0.52 20.26 -10.58
CA ALA A 232 -1.49 21.19 -11.17
C ALA A 232 -2.79 21.28 -10.36
N ASN A 233 -3.16 20.26 -9.59
CA ASN A 233 -4.37 20.24 -8.77
C ASN A 233 -4.22 21.13 -7.51
N ASN A 234 -2.99 21.41 -7.10
CA ASN A 234 -2.66 22.34 -6.03
C ASN A 234 -2.45 23.78 -6.56
N ALA A 235 -3.30 24.20 -7.48
CA ALA A 235 -3.15 25.42 -8.30
C ALA A 235 -2.89 26.69 -7.49
N GLY A 236 -3.47 26.82 -6.30
CA GLY A 236 -3.23 27.99 -5.44
C GLY A 236 -1.77 28.17 -5.04
N GLY A 237 -1.03 27.07 -4.83
CA GLY A 237 0.43 27.12 -4.59
C GLY A 237 1.22 27.35 -5.87
N ALA A 238 0.79 26.76 -6.97
CA ALA A 238 1.47 26.90 -8.26
C ALA A 238 1.39 28.33 -8.82
N GLU A 239 0.27 29.03 -8.64
CA GLU A 239 0.11 30.43 -9.05
C GLU A 239 1.12 31.34 -8.34
N LEU A 240 1.35 31.13 -7.04
CA LEU A 240 2.35 31.86 -6.26
C LEU A 240 3.78 31.60 -6.75
N LEU A 241 4.09 30.38 -7.17
CA LEU A 241 5.44 29.99 -7.59
C LEU A 241 5.80 30.44 -9.01
N VAL A 242 4.84 30.40 -9.93
CA VAL A 242 5.10 30.67 -11.37
C VAL A 242 4.50 32.01 -11.85
N TYR A 243 3.82 32.76 -10.99
CA TYR A 243 3.13 34.02 -11.32
C TYR A 243 2.16 33.92 -12.52
N ARG A 244 1.59 32.75 -12.73
CA ARG A 244 0.63 32.48 -13.81
C ARG A 244 -0.48 31.59 -13.29
N VAL A 245 -1.69 31.80 -13.79
CA VAL A 245 -2.81 30.89 -13.56
C VAL A 245 -2.52 29.59 -14.28
N PRO A 246 -2.40 28.45 -13.58
CA PRO A 246 -2.21 27.16 -14.24
C PRO A 246 -3.47 26.80 -15.03
N ILE A 247 -3.27 26.40 -16.28
CA ILE A 247 -4.35 25.88 -17.12
C ILE A 247 -4.31 24.35 -16.98
N MET A 248 -5.35 23.79 -16.38
CA MET A 248 -5.53 22.35 -16.28
C MET A 248 -5.82 21.78 -17.68
N GLN A 249 -5.08 20.77 -18.06
CA GLN A 249 -5.31 19.99 -19.26
C GLN A 249 -6.21 18.79 -18.94
N ASP A 250 -6.81 18.17 -19.94
CA ASP A 250 -7.70 17.01 -19.77
C ASP A 250 -7.02 15.87 -18.99
N GLN A 251 -5.72 15.64 -19.21
CA GLN A 251 -4.93 14.66 -18.45
C GLN A 251 -4.85 14.98 -16.96
N ASN A 252 -4.70 16.26 -16.59
CA ASN A 252 -4.67 16.67 -15.19
C ASN A 252 -6.03 16.44 -14.52
N MET A 253 -7.11 16.72 -15.24
CA MET A 253 -8.48 16.48 -14.75
C MET A 253 -8.70 14.97 -14.58
N PHE A 254 -8.32 14.17 -15.58
CA PHE A 254 -8.43 12.73 -15.52
C PHE A 254 -7.68 12.13 -14.32
N LEU A 255 -6.42 12.51 -14.12
CA LEU A 255 -5.63 12.06 -12.96
C LEU A 255 -6.27 12.48 -11.62
N SER A 256 -6.86 13.67 -11.56
CA SER A 256 -7.56 14.16 -10.38
C SER A 256 -8.77 13.32 -10.00
N GLU A 257 -9.48 12.82 -11.00
CA GLU A 257 -10.69 12.00 -10.85
C GLU A 257 -10.37 10.52 -10.63
N HIS A 258 -9.14 10.07 -10.97
CA HIS A 258 -8.72 8.67 -10.97
C HIS A 258 -7.52 8.42 -10.05
N ARG A 259 -7.67 8.72 -8.76
CA ARG A 259 -6.63 8.50 -7.75
C ARG A 259 -6.23 7.03 -7.57
N GLU A 260 -7.09 6.11 -7.98
CA GLU A 260 -6.83 4.68 -7.99
C GLU A 260 -5.65 4.26 -8.88
N TYR A 261 -5.21 5.10 -9.79
CA TYR A 261 -4.00 4.88 -10.59
C TYR A 261 -2.71 5.19 -9.82
N GLY A 262 -2.84 5.74 -8.63
CA GLY A 262 -1.72 6.13 -7.77
C GLY A 262 -1.03 7.41 -8.23
N GLY A 263 -0.72 8.26 -7.27
CA GLY A 263 -0.02 9.52 -7.50
C GLY A 263 1.49 9.38 -7.57
N SER A 264 2.17 10.50 -7.74
CA SER A 264 3.62 10.59 -7.66
C SER A 264 4.09 10.59 -6.21
N VAL A 265 5.37 10.29 -5.96
CA VAL A 265 5.97 10.42 -4.62
C VAL A 265 6.15 11.88 -4.18
N TYR A 266 5.74 12.83 -4.99
CA TYR A 266 5.67 14.27 -4.66
C TYR A 266 4.26 14.71 -4.26
N ASP A 267 3.28 13.81 -4.38
CA ASP A 267 1.89 14.04 -3.99
C ASP A 267 1.61 13.57 -2.55
N THR A 268 0.39 13.74 -2.14
CA THR A 268 -0.12 13.25 -0.87
C THR A 268 -1.30 12.31 -1.09
N HIS A 269 -1.44 11.36 -0.18
CA HIS A 269 -2.66 10.56 -0.05
C HIS A 269 -3.86 11.44 0.30
N THR A 270 -5.06 10.87 0.23
CA THR A 270 -6.31 11.57 0.56
C THR A 270 -6.36 12.09 1.99
N ASP A 271 -5.62 11.49 2.92
CA ASP A 271 -5.49 11.94 4.30
C ASP A 271 -4.41 13.01 4.53
N GLY A 272 -3.70 13.40 3.47
CA GLY A 272 -2.64 14.41 3.49
C GLY A 272 -1.25 13.89 3.84
N SER A 273 -1.08 12.59 4.11
CA SER A 273 0.24 11.98 4.28
C SER A 273 0.97 11.85 2.94
N GLY A 274 2.32 11.87 2.97
CA GLY A 274 3.13 11.79 1.74
C GLY A 274 3.14 10.38 1.14
N LEU A 275 3.08 10.29 -0.19
CA LEU A 275 3.29 9.03 -0.90
C LEU A 275 4.76 8.61 -0.79
N CYS A 276 5.00 7.44 -0.21
CA CYS A 276 6.35 6.91 0.03
C CYS A 276 6.78 5.87 -1.01
N LEU A 277 5.84 5.32 -1.78
CA LEU A 277 6.05 4.22 -2.70
C LEU A 277 5.52 4.54 -4.08
N SER A 278 6.16 4.01 -5.11
CA SER A 278 5.71 4.06 -6.49
C SER A 278 5.96 2.72 -7.16
N SER A 279 5.20 2.40 -8.18
CA SER A 279 5.32 1.16 -8.92
C SER A 279 5.25 1.40 -10.43
N ARG A 280 6.04 0.64 -11.21
CA ARG A 280 5.92 0.58 -12.67
C ARG A 280 4.77 -0.31 -13.15
N LEU A 281 4.13 -1.04 -12.24
CA LEU A 281 3.03 -1.97 -12.53
C LEU A 281 1.66 -1.31 -12.33
N ARG A 282 1.62 -0.01 -12.39
CA ARG A 282 0.41 0.82 -12.37
C ARG A 282 0.30 1.61 -13.68
N PRO A 283 -0.88 2.12 -14.05
CA PRO A 283 -1.01 3.03 -15.18
C PRO A 283 -0.08 4.24 -15.01
N ILE A 284 0.65 4.58 -16.06
CA ILE A 284 1.49 5.79 -16.13
C ILE A 284 0.95 6.59 -17.30
N LEU A 285 0.42 7.78 -17.00
CA LEU A 285 -0.27 8.67 -17.93
C LEU A 285 0.60 9.86 -18.31
#